data_5fd94380670e4dfa8e3d09e9869825b0
#
_entry.id   5fd94380670e4dfa8e3d09e9869825b0
#
_cell.length_a   1.000
_cell.length_b   1.000
_cell.length_c   1.000
_cell.angle_alpha   90.00
_cell.angle_beta   90.00
_cell.angle_gamma   90.00
#
_symmetry.space_group_name_H-M   'P 1'
#
loop_
_entity.id
_entity.type
_entity.pdbx_description
1 polymer ?
#
loop_
_entity_poly.entity_id
_entity_poly.type
_entity_poly.pdbx_seq_one_letter_code
_entity_poly.pdbx_strand_id
1 'polypeptide(L)'
;LSLEDDLMRIFGSERMDSVLKTLGLQEGEAIIHPWMNKSLEMAQRKVEARNFDIRKQILKYDDVMNDQRKVIFEQRLDIMSEDDVSETVTGMRHEVVEELVKRHIPEQAYAEQWDADGLKVAVHGIFGLDLPIDAWAKEEGIADQEIRERLLKEVDAKAARKVAEIGPDTFRQIEKMVLLQTLDHLWREHLVTLEHLRQVIGFRAYGQRDPLNEYKSEAFVLFEGMLARLREAVTGQLMHVELAPPDEQPLLQPVELPAMEAHHVDLSTGLDEFALADAALSAESRPRGGDTAVLEKRAPSQTRKSSAKSDPKDPATWGKISRNAACPCGSGKKYKHCHGRHD
;
A
#
# COMPACT_ATOMS: atom_id res chain seq x y z
N LEU A 1 32.44 17.36 -23.44
CA LEU A 1 31.96 16.10 -23.95
C LEU A 1 33.11 15.33 -24.56
N SER A 2 33.35 14.09 -24.16
CA SER A 2 34.31 13.18 -24.82
C SER A 2 33.65 12.56 -26.06
N LEU A 3 34.46 12.18 -27.07
CA LEU A 3 34.00 11.39 -28.20
C LEU A 3 33.52 10.00 -27.76
N GLU A 4 33.91 9.54 -26.57
CA GLU A 4 33.48 8.29 -25.93
C GLU A 4 32.17 8.43 -25.15
N ASP A 5 31.62 9.66 -25.02
CA ASP A 5 30.36 9.94 -24.37
C ASP A 5 29.22 9.21 -25.12
N ASP A 6 28.25 8.65 -24.39
CA ASP A 6 27.11 7.92 -24.96
C ASP A 6 26.36 8.75 -26.01
N LEU A 7 26.28 10.06 -25.83
CA LEU A 7 25.66 10.97 -26.79
C LEU A 7 26.41 10.98 -28.12
N MET A 8 27.72 10.99 -28.09
CA MET A 8 28.56 10.91 -29.29
C MET A 8 28.57 9.51 -29.89
N ARG A 9 28.52 8.46 -29.08
CA ARG A 9 28.44 7.06 -29.54
C ARG A 9 27.11 6.77 -30.26
N ILE A 10 25.98 7.35 -29.80
CA ILE A 10 24.65 7.15 -30.41
C ILE A 10 24.51 7.97 -31.70
N PHE A 11 25.05 9.18 -31.75
CA PHE A 11 24.89 10.13 -32.88
C PHE A 11 26.15 10.33 -33.72
N GLY A 12 27.30 9.94 -33.19
CA GLY A 12 28.56 9.93 -33.93
C GLY A 12 28.61 8.73 -34.86
N SER A 13 28.43 8.98 -36.17
CA SER A 13 28.64 7.93 -37.14
C SER A 13 30.14 7.67 -37.34
N GLU A 14 30.52 6.46 -37.81
CA GLU A 14 31.89 6.12 -38.24
C GLU A 14 32.52 7.16 -39.21
N ARG A 15 31.66 7.96 -39.83
CA ARG A 15 32.05 9.11 -40.68
C ARG A 15 32.63 10.27 -39.86
N MET A 16 32.32 10.39 -38.56
CA MET A 16 32.83 11.47 -37.72
C MET A 16 34.33 11.37 -37.56
N ASP A 17 34.88 10.17 -37.34
CA ASP A 17 36.33 9.95 -37.22
C ASP A 17 37.07 10.32 -38.52
N SER A 18 36.48 10.02 -39.67
CA SER A 18 37.04 10.39 -40.96
C SER A 18 37.03 11.92 -41.21
N VAL A 19 35.94 12.60 -40.77
CA VAL A 19 35.83 14.05 -40.87
C VAL A 19 36.82 14.76 -39.92
N LEU A 20 36.98 14.23 -38.69
CA LEU A 20 37.93 14.77 -37.71
C LEU A 20 39.38 14.62 -38.16
N LYS A 21 39.73 13.47 -38.73
CA LYS A 21 41.04 13.25 -39.38
C LYS A 21 41.29 14.20 -40.58
N THR A 22 40.26 14.45 -41.36
CA THR A 22 40.35 15.40 -42.50
C THR A 22 40.49 16.85 -42.05
N LEU A 23 39.98 17.22 -40.88
CA LEU A 23 40.14 18.52 -40.23
C LEU A 23 41.48 18.71 -39.52
N GLY A 24 42.35 17.69 -39.52
CA GLY A 24 43.73 17.79 -39.00
C GLY A 24 43.82 17.80 -37.48
N LEU A 25 42.79 17.35 -36.76
CA LEU A 25 42.79 17.30 -35.28
C LEU A 25 43.62 16.12 -34.79
N GLN A 26 44.50 16.37 -33.83
CA GLN A 26 45.35 15.38 -33.16
C GLN A 26 44.64 14.77 -31.95
N GLU A 27 45.02 13.53 -31.60
CA GLU A 27 44.51 12.87 -30.39
C GLU A 27 44.79 13.73 -29.14
N GLY A 28 43.77 14.04 -28.36
CA GLY A 28 43.87 14.85 -27.15
C GLY A 28 43.59 16.35 -27.35
N GLU A 29 43.35 16.80 -28.58
CA GLU A 29 42.98 18.20 -28.86
C GLU A 29 41.48 18.46 -28.66
N ALA A 30 41.13 19.58 -28.02
CA ALA A 30 39.74 19.98 -27.84
C ALA A 30 39.14 20.48 -29.18
N ILE A 31 38.05 19.90 -29.60
CA ILE A 31 37.36 20.29 -30.84
C ILE A 31 36.54 21.55 -30.58
N ILE A 32 37.09 22.72 -30.98
CA ILE A 32 36.42 24.01 -30.83
C ILE A 32 35.98 24.49 -32.23
N HIS A 33 34.85 23.94 -32.70
CA HIS A 33 34.28 24.37 -33.97
C HIS A 33 32.78 24.66 -33.84
N PRO A 34 32.26 25.80 -34.38
CA PRO A 34 30.84 26.15 -34.27
C PRO A 34 29.87 25.08 -34.84
N TRP A 35 30.29 24.37 -35.87
CA TRP A 35 29.53 23.25 -36.43
C TRP A 35 29.36 22.10 -35.47
N MET A 36 30.40 21.77 -34.68
CA MET A 36 30.35 20.72 -33.68
C MET A 36 29.35 21.07 -32.57
N ASN A 37 29.39 22.30 -32.08
CA ASN A 37 28.44 22.79 -31.08
C ASN A 37 27.00 22.69 -31.55
N LYS A 38 26.74 23.06 -32.82
CA LYS A 38 25.42 22.96 -33.42
C LYS A 38 24.98 21.51 -33.62
N SER A 39 25.91 20.61 -33.98
CA SER A 39 25.63 19.17 -34.12
C SER A 39 25.28 18.55 -32.78
N LEU A 40 26.02 18.86 -31.70
CA LEU A 40 25.73 18.43 -30.33
C LEU A 40 24.38 18.95 -29.84
N GLU A 41 24.08 20.23 -30.08
CA GLU A 41 22.79 20.83 -29.74
C GLU A 41 21.62 20.11 -30.43
N MET A 42 21.77 19.79 -31.72
CA MET A 42 20.73 19.03 -32.45
C MET A 42 20.60 17.59 -31.92
N ALA A 43 21.72 16.95 -31.60
CA ALA A 43 21.70 15.60 -31.01
C ALA A 43 20.99 15.62 -29.64
N GLN A 44 21.37 16.57 -28.78
CA GLN A 44 20.75 16.76 -27.47
C GLN A 44 19.23 16.99 -27.58
N ARG A 45 18.80 17.87 -28.46
CA ARG A 45 17.36 18.12 -28.71
C ARG A 45 16.61 16.86 -29.17
N LYS A 46 17.25 16.00 -30.01
CA LYS A 46 16.64 14.73 -30.42
C LYS A 46 16.48 13.76 -29.27
N VAL A 47 17.50 13.65 -28.40
CA VAL A 47 17.42 12.80 -27.19
C VAL A 47 16.35 13.31 -26.25
N GLU A 48 16.31 14.62 -26.01
CA GLU A 48 15.29 15.24 -25.14
C GLU A 48 13.88 15.03 -25.68
N ALA A 49 13.66 15.23 -27.00
CA ALA A 49 12.37 14.99 -27.63
C ALA A 49 11.95 13.53 -27.48
N ARG A 50 12.85 12.57 -27.75
CA ARG A 50 12.56 11.15 -27.59
C ARG A 50 12.24 10.79 -26.13
N ASN A 51 13.03 11.29 -25.20
CA ASN A 51 12.79 11.04 -23.78
C ASN A 51 11.48 11.69 -23.29
N PHE A 52 11.13 12.84 -23.85
CA PHE A 52 9.84 13.49 -23.61
C PHE A 52 8.67 12.61 -24.09
N ASP A 53 8.75 12.09 -25.32
CA ASP A 53 7.70 11.23 -25.89
C ASP A 53 7.55 9.93 -25.12
N ILE A 54 8.65 9.30 -24.71
CA ILE A 54 8.63 8.10 -23.86
C ILE A 54 7.94 8.40 -22.52
N ARG A 55 8.34 9.49 -21.84
CA ARG A 55 7.70 9.88 -20.56
C ARG A 55 6.23 10.19 -20.74
N LYS A 56 5.86 10.89 -21.81
CA LYS A 56 4.45 11.17 -22.12
C LYS A 56 3.63 9.90 -22.34
N GLN A 57 4.21 8.89 -22.96
CA GLN A 57 3.53 7.59 -23.11
C GLN A 57 3.37 6.89 -21.76
N ILE A 58 4.42 6.85 -20.91
CA ILE A 58 4.36 6.24 -19.57
C ILE A 58 3.24 6.90 -18.75
N LEU A 59 3.16 8.23 -18.74
CA LEU A 59 2.12 8.98 -18.02
C LEU A 59 0.70 8.54 -18.39
N LYS A 60 0.44 8.19 -19.66
CA LYS A 60 -0.90 7.72 -20.07
C LYS A 60 -1.31 6.40 -19.43
N TYR A 61 -0.34 5.52 -19.10
CA TYR A 61 -0.59 4.30 -18.35
C TYR A 61 -0.74 4.61 -16.84
N ASP A 62 0.07 5.52 -16.34
CA ASP A 62 0.02 5.93 -14.93
C ASP A 62 -1.29 6.67 -14.58
N ASP A 63 -1.88 7.40 -15.53
CA ASP A 63 -3.17 8.09 -15.35
C ASP A 63 -4.28 7.10 -14.98
N VAL A 64 -4.33 5.92 -15.61
CA VAL A 64 -5.34 4.88 -15.32
C VAL A 64 -5.21 4.39 -13.87
N MET A 65 -3.98 4.09 -13.44
CA MET A 65 -3.71 3.66 -12.08
C MET A 65 -4.00 4.78 -11.06
N ASN A 66 -3.71 6.03 -11.44
CA ASN A 66 -3.95 7.19 -10.59
C ASN A 66 -5.45 7.45 -10.37
N ASP A 67 -6.27 7.26 -11.39
CA ASP A 67 -7.73 7.42 -11.26
C ASP A 67 -8.32 6.33 -10.35
N GLN A 68 -7.92 5.08 -10.51
CA GLN A 68 -8.31 4.00 -9.60
C GLN A 68 -7.81 4.26 -8.16
N ARG A 69 -6.58 4.77 -8.00
CA ARG A 69 -6.04 5.15 -6.69
C ARG A 69 -6.89 6.20 -5.98
N LYS A 70 -7.37 7.21 -6.72
CA LYS A 70 -8.24 8.24 -6.15
C LYS A 70 -9.50 7.63 -5.57
N VAL A 71 -10.18 6.76 -6.32
CA VAL A 71 -11.40 6.07 -5.88
C VAL A 71 -11.14 5.27 -4.60
N ILE A 72 -10.07 4.47 -4.57
CA ILE A 72 -9.73 3.66 -3.38
C ILE A 72 -9.38 4.54 -2.18
N PHE A 73 -8.64 5.63 -2.36
CA PHE A 73 -8.26 6.51 -1.27
C PHE A 73 -9.45 7.33 -0.74
N GLU A 74 -10.38 7.73 -1.59
CA GLU A 74 -11.63 8.36 -1.18
C GLU A 74 -12.46 7.38 -0.36
N GLN A 75 -12.71 6.16 -0.85
CA GLN A 75 -13.41 5.11 -0.10
C GLN A 75 -12.73 4.81 1.25
N ARG A 76 -11.40 4.72 1.25
CA ARG A 76 -10.64 4.48 2.48
C ARG A 76 -10.78 5.63 3.50
N LEU A 77 -10.79 6.88 3.03
CA LEU A 77 -11.02 8.04 3.88
C LEU A 77 -12.43 8.06 4.46
N ASP A 78 -13.44 7.73 3.65
CA ASP A 78 -14.83 7.63 4.07
C ASP A 78 -14.96 6.56 5.18
N ILE A 79 -14.46 5.35 4.96
CA ILE A 79 -14.45 4.28 5.96
C ILE A 79 -13.74 4.71 7.25
N MET A 80 -12.63 5.44 7.17
CA MET A 80 -11.91 5.91 8.36
C MET A 80 -12.65 7.00 9.11
N SER A 81 -13.37 7.86 8.40
CA SER A 81 -14.10 9.00 8.99
C SER A 81 -15.45 8.62 9.59
N GLU A 82 -16.07 7.55 9.07
CA GLU A 82 -17.34 7.03 9.60
C GLU A 82 -17.11 6.28 10.92
N ASP A 83 -17.95 6.53 11.92
CA ASP A 83 -17.94 5.79 13.17
C ASP A 83 -18.59 4.41 13.01
N ASP A 84 -19.54 4.28 12.10
CA ASP A 84 -20.34 3.09 11.84
C ASP A 84 -20.36 2.76 10.35
N VAL A 85 -19.74 1.63 9.98
CA VAL A 85 -19.67 1.11 8.61
C VAL A 85 -20.67 -0.04 8.35
N SER A 86 -21.60 -0.28 9.27
CA SER A 86 -22.52 -1.42 9.20
C SER A 86 -23.45 -1.38 7.97
N GLU A 87 -23.87 -0.19 7.53
CA GLU A 87 -24.67 -0.02 6.32
C GLU A 87 -23.87 -0.43 5.07
N THR A 88 -22.62 0.03 4.97
CA THR A 88 -21.71 -0.33 3.88
C THR A 88 -21.44 -1.83 3.83
N VAL A 89 -21.16 -2.46 4.98
CA VAL A 89 -20.95 -3.91 5.08
C VAL A 89 -22.23 -4.70 4.73
N THR A 90 -23.39 -4.22 5.16
CA THR A 90 -24.69 -4.82 4.80
C THR A 90 -24.95 -4.73 3.30
N GLY A 91 -24.67 -3.58 2.68
CA GLY A 91 -24.74 -3.41 1.24
C GLY A 91 -23.84 -4.40 0.49
N MET A 92 -22.56 -4.51 0.90
CA MET A 92 -21.63 -5.48 0.33
C MET A 92 -22.13 -6.92 0.43
N ARG A 93 -22.69 -7.32 1.58
CA ARG A 93 -23.25 -8.64 1.81
C ARG A 93 -24.44 -8.93 0.88
N HIS A 94 -25.31 -7.95 0.70
CA HIS A 94 -26.46 -8.08 -0.22
C HIS A 94 -26.01 -8.19 -1.67
N GLU A 95 -25.03 -7.38 -2.11
CA GLU A 95 -24.45 -7.47 -3.45
C GLU A 95 -23.79 -8.84 -3.71
N VAL A 96 -23.10 -9.42 -2.71
CA VAL A 96 -22.54 -10.77 -2.81
C VAL A 96 -23.64 -11.82 -3.02
N VAL A 97 -24.76 -11.73 -2.29
CA VAL A 97 -25.89 -12.64 -2.49
C VAL A 97 -26.48 -12.49 -3.90
N GLU A 98 -26.68 -11.25 -4.36
CA GLU A 98 -27.17 -10.98 -5.71
C GLU A 98 -26.26 -11.55 -6.80
N GLU A 99 -24.95 -11.35 -6.66
CA GLU A 99 -23.96 -11.86 -7.61
C GLU A 99 -23.90 -13.38 -7.62
N LEU A 100 -24.01 -14.04 -6.46
CA LEU A 100 -24.07 -15.50 -6.37
C LEU A 100 -25.32 -16.06 -7.03
N VAL A 101 -26.50 -15.49 -6.73
CA VAL A 101 -27.73 -15.91 -7.35
C VAL A 101 -27.67 -15.73 -8.87
N LYS A 102 -27.22 -14.57 -9.34
CA LYS A 102 -27.08 -14.27 -10.77
C LYS A 102 -26.13 -15.24 -11.50
N ARG A 103 -25.06 -15.67 -10.82
CA ARG A 103 -24.05 -16.59 -11.37
C ARG A 103 -24.58 -18.01 -11.54
N HIS A 104 -25.38 -18.50 -10.58
CA HIS A 104 -25.89 -19.88 -10.55
C HIS A 104 -27.33 -20.02 -11.05
N ILE A 105 -28.09 -18.94 -10.98
CA ILE A 105 -29.48 -18.86 -11.41
C ILE A 105 -29.59 -17.73 -12.44
N PRO A 106 -29.40 -18.03 -13.75
CA PRO A 106 -29.54 -17.00 -14.78
C PRO A 106 -30.96 -16.45 -14.82
N GLU A 107 -31.09 -15.14 -15.00
CA GLU A 107 -32.40 -14.47 -15.14
C GLU A 107 -33.22 -15.11 -16.29
N GLN A 108 -34.48 -15.37 -16.03
CA GLN A 108 -35.42 -16.00 -16.99
C GLN A 108 -35.09 -17.45 -17.38
N ALA A 109 -34.15 -18.13 -16.71
CA ALA A 109 -33.91 -19.54 -16.91
C ALA A 109 -34.99 -20.40 -16.18
N TYR A 110 -35.38 -21.54 -16.78
CA TYR A 110 -36.24 -22.51 -16.10
C TYR A 110 -35.48 -23.14 -14.93
N ALA A 111 -36.20 -23.52 -13.87
CA ALA A 111 -35.65 -24.13 -12.66
C ALA A 111 -34.74 -25.36 -12.92
N GLU A 112 -35.01 -26.08 -14.01
CA GLU A 112 -34.22 -27.24 -14.46
C GLU A 112 -32.81 -26.86 -14.95
N GLN A 113 -32.58 -25.58 -15.29
CA GLN A 113 -31.29 -25.05 -15.76
C GLN A 113 -30.49 -24.39 -14.65
N TRP A 114 -31.03 -24.34 -13.45
CA TRP A 114 -30.40 -23.72 -12.30
C TRP A 114 -29.31 -24.62 -11.72
N ASP A 115 -28.16 -24.04 -11.41
CA ASP A 115 -27.09 -24.72 -10.69
C ASP A 115 -27.28 -24.57 -9.16
N ALA A 116 -28.32 -25.27 -8.66
CA ALA A 116 -28.68 -25.23 -7.24
C ALA A 116 -27.58 -25.82 -6.34
N ASP A 117 -26.90 -26.88 -6.81
CA ASP A 117 -25.80 -27.51 -6.07
C ASP A 117 -24.59 -26.57 -5.98
N GLY A 118 -24.21 -25.89 -7.08
CA GLY A 118 -23.16 -24.91 -7.09
C GLY A 118 -23.47 -23.71 -6.18
N LEU A 119 -24.71 -23.22 -6.21
CA LEU A 119 -25.17 -22.15 -5.32
C LEU A 119 -25.06 -22.56 -3.84
N LYS A 120 -25.47 -23.79 -3.49
CA LYS A 120 -25.39 -24.33 -2.13
C LYS A 120 -23.92 -24.37 -1.63
N VAL A 121 -23.01 -24.87 -2.46
CA VAL A 121 -21.58 -24.92 -2.13
C VAL A 121 -21.00 -23.52 -1.93
N ALA A 122 -21.35 -22.57 -2.81
CA ALA A 122 -20.90 -21.19 -2.71
C ALA A 122 -21.45 -20.50 -1.46
N VAL A 123 -22.74 -20.68 -1.14
CA VAL A 123 -23.38 -20.15 0.06
C VAL A 123 -22.74 -20.73 1.33
N HIS A 124 -22.47 -22.03 1.35
CA HIS A 124 -21.77 -22.66 2.46
C HIS A 124 -20.35 -22.09 2.62
N GLY A 125 -19.60 -21.94 1.52
CA GLY A 125 -18.24 -21.44 1.54
C GLY A 125 -18.11 -20.00 2.03
N ILE A 126 -18.98 -19.10 1.58
CA ILE A 126 -18.90 -17.67 1.89
C ILE A 126 -19.62 -17.33 3.20
N PHE A 127 -20.84 -17.86 3.39
CA PHE A 127 -21.65 -17.50 4.54
C PHE A 127 -21.62 -18.55 5.66
N GLY A 128 -21.09 -19.75 5.42
CA GLY A 128 -21.11 -20.87 6.37
C GLY A 128 -22.54 -21.27 6.75
N LEU A 129 -23.46 -21.25 5.77
CA LEU A 129 -24.87 -21.64 5.93
C LEU A 129 -25.17 -22.91 5.16
N ASP A 130 -25.77 -23.88 5.84
CA ASP A 130 -26.31 -25.10 5.21
C ASP A 130 -27.78 -24.89 4.94
N LEU A 131 -28.14 -24.47 3.72
CA LEU A 131 -29.49 -24.19 3.31
C LEU A 131 -30.00 -25.25 2.32
N PRO A 132 -31.27 -25.62 2.39
CA PRO A 132 -31.89 -26.64 1.49
C PRO A 132 -32.25 -26.03 0.12
N ILE A 133 -31.27 -25.44 -0.57
CA ILE A 133 -31.44 -24.74 -1.85
C ILE A 133 -31.98 -25.70 -2.90
N ASP A 134 -31.53 -26.95 -2.87
CA ASP A 134 -32.06 -28.03 -3.76
C ASP A 134 -33.54 -28.28 -3.60
N ALA A 135 -34.05 -28.16 -2.36
CA ALA A 135 -35.47 -28.31 -2.09
C ALA A 135 -36.25 -27.08 -2.57
N TRP A 136 -35.72 -25.89 -2.37
CA TRP A 136 -36.36 -24.67 -2.87
C TRP A 136 -36.47 -24.65 -4.39
N ALA A 137 -35.41 -25.05 -5.10
CA ALA A 137 -35.40 -25.08 -6.55
C ALA A 137 -36.43 -26.07 -7.16
N LYS A 138 -36.92 -27.04 -6.36
CA LYS A 138 -37.92 -28.01 -6.79
C LYS A 138 -39.39 -27.59 -6.47
N GLU A 139 -39.57 -26.45 -5.81
CA GLU A 139 -40.90 -25.93 -5.52
C GLU A 139 -41.61 -25.49 -6.82
N GLU A 140 -42.84 -25.86 -7.00
CA GLU A 140 -43.61 -25.48 -8.19
C GLU A 140 -43.81 -23.94 -8.22
N GLY A 141 -43.42 -23.31 -9.32
CA GLY A 141 -43.60 -21.88 -9.54
C GLY A 141 -42.61 -20.99 -8.83
N ILE A 142 -41.50 -21.54 -8.27
CA ILE A 142 -40.44 -20.76 -7.64
C ILE A 142 -39.78 -19.84 -8.67
N ALA A 143 -39.55 -18.59 -8.28
CA ALA A 143 -38.82 -17.60 -9.07
C ALA A 143 -37.42 -17.36 -8.48
N ASP A 144 -36.49 -16.94 -9.33
CA ASP A 144 -35.11 -16.52 -8.93
C ASP A 144 -35.15 -15.45 -7.84
N GLN A 145 -36.10 -14.52 -7.93
CA GLN A 145 -36.32 -13.47 -6.93
C GLN A 145 -36.65 -14.04 -5.54
N GLU A 146 -37.48 -15.10 -5.48
CA GLU A 146 -37.88 -15.71 -4.21
C GLU A 146 -36.72 -16.43 -3.54
N ILE A 147 -35.85 -17.11 -4.32
CA ILE A 147 -34.62 -17.72 -3.79
C ILE A 147 -33.70 -16.63 -3.24
N ARG A 148 -33.54 -15.51 -3.95
CA ARG A 148 -32.77 -14.37 -3.50
C ARG A 148 -33.27 -13.80 -2.18
N GLU A 149 -34.60 -13.58 -2.06
CA GLU A 149 -35.21 -13.06 -0.84
C GLU A 149 -35.04 -14.00 0.36
N ARG A 150 -35.19 -15.31 0.15
CA ARG A 150 -34.96 -16.34 1.18
C ARG A 150 -33.50 -16.36 1.61
N LEU A 151 -32.53 -16.29 0.66
CA LEU A 151 -31.11 -16.21 0.97
C LEU A 151 -30.77 -14.96 1.76
N LEU A 152 -31.24 -13.80 1.32
CA LEU A 152 -31.00 -12.53 2.04
C LEU A 152 -31.47 -12.61 3.48
N LYS A 153 -32.69 -13.15 3.69
CA LYS A 153 -33.26 -13.31 5.03
C LYS A 153 -32.40 -14.19 5.93
N GLU A 154 -31.96 -15.35 5.43
CA GLU A 154 -31.13 -16.27 6.23
C GLU A 154 -29.72 -15.72 6.51
N VAL A 155 -29.13 -15.06 5.51
CA VAL A 155 -27.82 -14.40 5.64
C VAL A 155 -27.88 -13.25 6.65
N ASP A 156 -28.92 -12.40 6.58
CA ASP A 156 -29.11 -11.31 7.54
C ASP A 156 -29.42 -11.81 8.95
N ALA A 157 -30.19 -12.90 9.07
CA ALA A 157 -30.45 -13.54 10.36
C ALA A 157 -29.17 -14.09 10.98
N LYS A 158 -28.25 -14.66 10.19
CA LYS A 158 -26.94 -15.10 10.69
C LYS A 158 -26.06 -13.91 11.10
N ALA A 159 -26.01 -12.85 10.30
CA ALA A 159 -25.26 -11.65 10.64
C ALA A 159 -25.76 -11.01 11.94
N ALA A 160 -27.09 -10.90 12.12
CA ALA A 160 -27.68 -10.38 13.34
C ALA A 160 -27.33 -11.24 14.57
N ARG A 161 -27.32 -12.57 14.42
CA ARG A 161 -26.86 -13.48 15.48
C ARG A 161 -25.40 -13.24 15.86
N LYS A 162 -24.51 -13.08 14.88
CA LYS A 162 -23.09 -12.78 15.12
C LYS A 162 -22.91 -11.46 15.86
N VAL A 163 -23.65 -10.40 15.47
CA VAL A 163 -23.65 -9.11 16.20
C VAL A 163 -24.12 -9.30 17.64
N ALA A 164 -25.16 -10.11 17.88
CA ALA A 164 -25.66 -10.37 19.23
C ALA A 164 -24.67 -11.17 20.09
N GLU A 165 -23.95 -12.15 19.51
CA GLU A 165 -22.96 -12.98 20.19
C GLU A 165 -21.71 -12.18 20.60
N ILE A 166 -21.21 -11.35 19.71
CA ILE A 166 -19.95 -10.60 19.89
C ILE A 166 -20.16 -9.30 20.65
N GLY A 167 -21.36 -8.73 20.50
CA GLY A 167 -21.71 -7.40 20.99
C GLY A 167 -21.55 -6.33 19.91
N PRO A 168 -22.52 -5.39 19.82
CA PRO A 168 -22.59 -4.44 18.70
C PRO A 168 -21.37 -3.55 18.58
N ASP A 169 -20.85 -3.02 19.67
CA ASP A 169 -19.72 -2.08 19.63
C ASP A 169 -18.42 -2.78 19.20
N THR A 170 -18.17 -3.99 19.70
CA THR A 170 -17.00 -4.80 19.32
C THR A 170 -17.10 -5.23 17.86
N PHE A 171 -18.30 -5.64 17.42
CA PHE A 171 -18.51 -6.09 16.05
C PHE A 171 -18.29 -4.96 15.04
N ARG A 172 -18.73 -3.72 15.33
CA ARG A 172 -18.45 -2.54 14.49
C ARG A 172 -16.95 -2.26 14.33
N GLN A 173 -16.20 -2.41 15.41
CA GLN A 173 -14.73 -2.29 15.33
C GLN A 173 -14.11 -3.36 14.44
N ILE A 174 -14.61 -4.60 14.54
CA ILE A 174 -14.17 -5.72 13.69
C ILE A 174 -14.54 -5.45 12.22
N GLU A 175 -15.77 -5.01 11.92
CA GLU A 175 -16.21 -4.64 10.57
C GLU A 175 -15.27 -3.61 9.93
N LYS A 176 -15.00 -2.52 10.64
CA LYS A 176 -14.11 -1.47 10.18
C LYS A 176 -12.67 -1.97 9.97
N MET A 177 -12.16 -2.76 10.89
CA MET A 177 -10.82 -3.34 10.81
C MET A 177 -10.69 -4.30 9.62
N VAL A 178 -11.62 -5.24 9.47
CA VAL A 178 -11.62 -6.23 8.38
C VAL A 178 -11.74 -5.53 7.04
N LEU A 179 -12.64 -4.54 6.92
CA LEU A 179 -12.84 -3.79 5.68
C LEU A 179 -11.56 -3.05 5.25
N LEU A 180 -10.92 -2.32 6.16
CA LEU A 180 -9.68 -1.60 5.88
C LEU A 180 -8.51 -2.53 5.54
N GLN A 181 -8.33 -3.60 6.31
CA GLN A 181 -7.23 -4.55 6.06
C GLN A 181 -7.39 -5.27 4.72
N THR A 182 -8.60 -5.71 4.41
CA THR A 182 -8.89 -6.42 3.15
C THR A 182 -8.74 -5.49 1.96
N LEU A 183 -9.24 -4.23 2.06
CA LEU A 183 -9.06 -3.21 1.03
C LEU A 183 -7.56 -2.95 0.77
N ASP A 184 -6.78 -2.71 1.82
CA ASP A 184 -5.35 -2.42 1.70
C ASP A 184 -4.56 -3.63 1.13
N HIS A 185 -4.98 -4.85 1.43
CA HIS A 185 -4.37 -6.07 0.91
C HIS A 185 -4.66 -6.25 -0.59
N LEU A 186 -5.93 -6.22 -0.98
CA LEU A 186 -6.34 -6.41 -2.38
C LEU A 186 -5.87 -5.26 -3.28
N TRP A 187 -5.83 -4.04 -2.76
CA TRP A 187 -5.26 -2.92 -3.51
C TRP A 187 -3.77 -3.12 -3.84
N ARG A 188 -2.97 -3.58 -2.89
CA ARG A 188 -1.56 -3.89 -3.15
C ARG A 188 -1.38 -4.99 -4.20
N GLU A 189 -2.17 -6.06 -4.12
CA GLU A 189 -2.15 -7.12 -5.13
C GLU A 189 -2.56 -6.61 -6.51
N HIS A 190 -3.59 -5.74 -6.56
CA HIS A 190 -4.05 -5.12 -7.79
C HIS A 190 -2.97 -4.27 -8.45
N LEU A 191 -2.23 -3.46 -7.68
CA LEU A 191 -1.10 -2.68 -8.21
C LEU A 191 -0.03 -3.57 -8.84
N VAL A 192 0.30 -4.69 -8.22
CA VAL A 192 1.24 -5.67 -8.80
C VAL A 192 0.69 -6.25 -10.10
N THR A 193 -0.59 -6.58 -10.13
CA THR A 193 -1.26 -7.11 -11.33
C THR A 193 -1.27 -6.09 -12.48
N LEU A 194 -1.53 -4.82 -12.19
CA LEU A 194 -1.45 -3.73 -13.19
C LEU A 194 -0.03 -3.54 -13.73
N GLU A 195 0.98 -3.66 -12.89
CA GLU A 195 2.37 -3.58 -13.33
C GLU A 195 2.74 -4.74 -14.26
N HIS A 196 2.31 -5.97 -13.95
CA HIS A 196 2.48 -7.10 -14.86
C HIS A 196 1.73 -6.90 -16.18
N LEU A 197 0.49 -6.41 -16.13
CA LEU A 197 -0.27 -6.09 -17.34
C LEU A 197 0.47 -5.05 -18.20
N ARG A 198 1.01 -4.01 -17.59
CA ARG A 198 1.78 -2.96 -18.28
C ARG A 198 2.98 -3.51 -19.03
N GLN A 199 3.67 -4.50 -18.45
CA GLN A 199 4.84 -5.11 -19.07
C GLN A 199 4.49 -5.94 -20.32
N VAL A 200 3.33 -6.61 -20.31
CA VAL A 200 2.95 -7.55 -21.38
C VAL A 200 2.03 -6.94 -22.43
N ILE A 201 1.32 -5.85 -22.11
CA ILE A 201 0.29 -5.26 -22.99
C ILE A 201 0.84 -4.79 -24.35
N GLY A 202 2.13 -4.45 -24.38
CA GLY A 202 2.83 -4.05 -25.61
C GLY A 202 2.76 -5.10 -26.72
N PHE A 203 2.67 -6.39 -26.36
CA PHE A 203 2.54 -7.48 -27.34
C PHE A 203 1.22 -7.45 -28.13
N ARG A 204 0.18 -6.75 -27.62
CA ARG A 204 -1.09 -6.57 -28.35
C ARG A 204 -0.91 -5.77 -29.64
N ALA A 205 0.15 -4.97 -29.76
CA ALA A 205 0.48 -4.26 -31.00
C ALA A 205 0.73 -5.18 -32.18
N TYR A 206 1.25 -6.41 -31.98
CA TYR A 206 1.40 -7.40 -33.04
C TYR A 206 0.05 -7.83 -33.66
N GLY A 207 -1.03 -7.77 -32.85
CA GLY A 207 -2.40 -8.01 -33.31
C GLY A 207 -3.10 -6.76 -33.86
N GLN A 208 -2.37 -5.70 -34.19
CA GLN A 208 -2.89 -4.42 -34.70
C GLN A 208 -3.88 -3.74 -33.72
N ARG A 209 -3.81 -4.05 -32.44
CA ARG A 209 -4.59 -3.38 -31.40
C ARG A 209 -3.75 -2.28 -30.75
N ASP A 210 -4.39 -1.18 -30.36
CA ASP A 210 -3.72 -0.13 -29.59
C ASP A 210 -3.47 -0.59 -28.16
N PRO A 211 -2.19 -0.76 -27.75
CA PRO A 211 -1.86 -1.25 -26.42
C PRO A 211 -2.41 -0.40 -25.28
N LEU A 212 -2.54 0.92 -25.48
CA LEU A 212 -3.06 1.80 -24.43
C LEU A 212 -4.57 1.57 -24.22
N ASN A 213 -5.34 1.41 -25.28
CA ASN A 213 -6.77 1.16 -25.17
C ASN A 213 -7.04 -0.22 -24.59
N GLU A 214 -6.29 -1.23 -25.00
CA GLU A 214 -6.36 -2.57 -24.40
C GLU A 214 -6.01 -2.53 -22.91
N TYR A 215 -4.94 -1.80 -22.54
CA TYR A 215 -4.57 -1.63 -21.13
C TYR A 215 -5.69 -1.00 -20.30
N LYS A 216 -6.32 0.07 -20.82
CA LYS A 216 -7.45 0.73 -20.13
C LYS A 216 -8.61 -0.24 -19.90
N SER A 217 -8.96 -0.99 -20.93
CA SER A 217 -10.07 -1.95 -20.86
C SER A 217 -9.77 -3.11 -19.89
N GLU A 218 -8.58 -3.71 -20.00
CA GLU A 218 -8.19 -4.82 -19.12
C GLU A 218 -7.99 -4.34 -17.66
N ALA A 219 -7.40 -3.15 -17.45
CA ALA A 219 -7.24 -2.56 -16.12
C ALA A 219 -8.58 -2.26 -15.45
N PHE A 220 -9.60 -1.84 -16.21
CA PHE A 220 -10.95 -1.63 -15.70
C PHE A 220 -11.58 -2.96 -15.24
N VAL A 221 -11.52 -4.01 -16.06
CA VAL A 221 -12.04 -5.34 -15.71
C VAL A 221 -11.35 -5.92 -14.47
N LEU A 222 -10.02 -5.75 -14.38
CA LEU A 222 -9.25 -6.16 -13.21
C LEU A 222 -9.65 -5.39 -11.95
N PHE A 223 -9.94 -4.10 -12.07
CA PHE A 223 -10.39 -3.27 -10.96
C PHE A 223 -11.77 -3.66 -10.47
N GLU A 224 -12.73 -3.86 -11.38
CA GLU A 224 -14.06 -4.40 -11.05
C GLU A 224 -13.97 -5.76 -10.37
N GLY A 225 -13.13 -6.66 -10.89
CA GLY A 225 -12.89 -7.95 -10.28
C GLY A 225 -12.23 -7.87 -8.89
N MET A 226 -11.38 -6.86 -8.64
CA MET A 226 -10.84 -6.59 -7.30
C MET A 226 -11.94 -6.13 -6.33
N LEU A 227 -12.82 -5.22 -6.76
CA LEU A 227 -13.94 -4.75 -5.94
C LEU A 227 -14.94 -5.88 -5.62
N ALA A 228 -15.22 -6.77 -6.58
CA ALA A 228 -16.04 -7.95 -6.34
C ALA A 228 -15.39 -8.88 -5.29
N ARG A 229 -14.09 -9.17 -5.42
CA ARG A 229 -13.33 -9.94 -4.42
C ARG A 229 -13.29 -9.27 -3.05
N LEU A 230 -13.23 -7.94 -3.00
CA LEU A 230 -13.30 -7.19 -1.74
C LEU A 230 -14.61 -7.48 -1.01
N ARG A 231 -15.73 -7.36 -1.70
CA ARG A 231 -17.07 -7.63 -1.13
C ARG A 231 -17.20 -9.06 -0.63
N GLU A 232 -16.77 -10.02 -1.43
CA GLU A 232 -16.81 -11.45 -1.08
C GLU A 232 -15.90 -11.76 0.11
N ALA A 233 -14.67 -11.27 0.12
CA ALA A 233 -13.71 -11.53 1.19
C ALA A 233 -14.12 -10.89 2.52
N VAL A 234 -14.57 -9.63 2.52
CA VAL A 234 -15.08 -8.95 3.72
C VAL A 234 -16.28 -9.68 4.27
N THR A 235 -17.25 -10.01 3.41
CA THR A 235 -18.45 -10.75 3.81
C THR A 235 -18.07 -12.11 4.40
N GLY A 236 -17.22 -12.88 3.71
CA GLY A 236 -16.80 -14.21 4.18
C GLY A 236 -16.08 -14.15 5.53
N GLN A 237 -15.12 -13.22 5.70
CA GLN A 237 -14.41 -13.06 6.97
C GLN A 237 -15.37 -12.72 8.12
N LEU A 238 -16.30 -11.78 7.92
CA LEU A 238 -17.24 -11.38 8.98
C LEU A 238 -18.25 -12.47 9.33
N MET A 239 -18.66 -13.29 8.35
CA MET A 239 -19.58 -14.40 8.59
C MET A 239 -18.93 -15.59 9.31
N HIS A 240 -17.59 -15.71 9.24
CA HIS A 240 -16.81 -16.77 9.89
C HIS A 240 -16.06 -16.30 11.14
N VAL A 241 -16.12 -15.01 11.48
CA VAL A 241 -15.45 -14.49 12.66
C VAL A 241 -15.98 -15.18 13.92
N GLU A 242 -15.08 -15.67 14.77
CA GLU A 242 -15.37 -16.26 16.07
C GLU A 242 -14.47 -15.61 17.11
N LEU A 243 -15.01 -15.32 18.28
CA LEU A 243 -14.19 -14.89 19.41
C LEU A 243 -13.49 -16.10 19.98
N ALA A 244 -12.15 -16.08 20.04
CA ALA A 244 -11.42 -17.07 20.80
C ALA A 244 -11.85 -17.01 22.27
N PRO A 245 -12.12 -18.14 22.92
CA PRO A 245 -12.37 -18.17 24.35
C PRO A 245 -11.22 -17.49 25.10
N PRO A 246 -11.50 -16.73 26.17
CA PRO A 246 -10.46 -15.98 26.89
C PRO A 246 -9.33 -16.85 27.44
N ASP A 247 -9.54 -18.14 27.60
CA ASP A 247 -8.55 -19.11 28.11
C ASP A 247 -7.62 -19.68 27.01
N GLU A 248 -7.92 -19.45 25.71
CA GLU A 248 -7.10 -19.92 24.58
C GLU A 248 -6.22 -18.83 23.95
N GLN A 249 -6.12 -17.66 24.56
CA GLN A 249 -5.05 -16.76 24.18
C GLN A 249 -3.73 -17.49 24.43
N PRO A 250 -2.96 -17.86 23.40
CA PRO A 250 -1.62 -18.34 23.64
C PRO A 250 -0.93 -17.21 24.39
N LEU A 251 -0.69 -17.40 25.69
CA LEU A 251 0.25 -16.57 26.41
C LEU A 251 1.46 -16.53 25.49
N LEU A 252 1.68 -15.40 24.82
CA LEU A 252 2.93 -15.15 24.15
C LEU A 252 3.97 -15.30 25.26
N GLN A 253 4.46 -16.54 25.42
CA GLN A 253 5.61 -16.77 26.28
C GLN A 253 6.65 -15.79 25.76
N PRO A 254 7.21 -14.93 26.60
CA PRO A 254 8.27 -14.06 26.18
C PRO A 254 9.31 -14.98 25.52
N VAL A 255 9.44 -14.88 24.21
CA VAL A 255 10.52 -15.58 23.52
C VAL A 255 11.77 -14.96 24.13
N GLU A 256 12.45 -15.73 24.98
CA GLU A 256 13.79 -15.34 25.40
C GLU A 256 14.61 -15.25 24.13
N LEU A 257 14.74 -14.02 23.64
CA LEU A 257 15.62 -13.75 22.51
C LEU A 257 17.03 -14.19 22.95
N PRO A 258 17.70 -15.04 22.15
CA PRO A 258 19.07 -15.39 22.45
C PRO A 258 19.86 -14.09 22.63
N ALA A 259 20.72 -14.07 23.65
CA ALA A 259 21.57 -12.91 23.90
C ALA A 259 22.29 -12.54 22.60
N MET A 260 21.89 -11.42 22.01
CA MET A 260 22.51 -10.92 20.77
C MET A 260 23.82 -10.25 21.18
N GLU A 261 24.94 -10.90 20.84
CA GLU A 261 26.25 -10.26 20.93
C GLU A 261 26.45 -9.41 19.68
N ALA A 262 26.65 -8.11 19.88
CA ALA A 262 26.97 -7.21 18.78
C ALA A 262 28.48 -7.30 18.48
N HIS A 263 28.81 -7.64 17.26
CA HIS A 263 30.20 -7.68 16.77
C HIS A 263 30.40 -6.57 15.74
N HIS A 264 31.41 -5.74 15.95
CA HIS A 264 31.87 -4.77 14.96
C HIS A 264 33.37 -4.97 14.71
N VAL A 265 33.70 -5.75 13.68
CA VAL A 265 35.07 -6.04 13.29
C VAL A 265 35.57 -4.95 12.34
N ASP A 266 36.56 -4.18 12.76
CA ASP A 266 37.25 -3.22 11.90
C ASP A 266 37.99 -3.99 10.78
N LEU A 267 37.61 -3.73 9.53
CA LEU A 267 38.17 -4.39 8.35
C LEU A 267 39.66 -4.14 8.13
N SER A 268 40.25 -3.09 8.74
CA SER A 268 41.65 -2.76 8.60
C SER A 268 42.55 -3.41 9.67
N THR A 269 42.03 -3.63 10.86
CA THR A 269 42.78 -4.15 12.01
C THR A 269 42.38 -5.59 12.37
N GLY A 270 41.20 -6.04 11.93
CA GLY A 270 40.63 -7.37 12.26
C GLY A 270 40.21 -7.49 13.73
N LEU A 271 40.14 -6.40 14.48
CA LEU A 271 39.76 -6.40 15.88
C LEU A 271 38.32 -6.03 16.06
N ASP A 272 37.63 -6.71 16.97
CA ASP A 272 36.25 -6.42 17.34
C ASP A 272 36.22 -5.30 18.41
N GLU A 273 35.70 -4.12 18.02
CA GLU A 273 35.64 -2.94 18.88
C GLU A 273 34.74 -3.17 20.12
N PHE A 274 33.67 -3.97 19.99
CA PHE A 274 32.80 -4.25 21.13
C PHE A 274 33.49 -5.21 22.13
N ALA A 275 34.25 -6.19 21.66
CA ALA A 275 35.01 -7.08 22.52
C ALA A 275 36.12 -6.33 23.28
N LEU A 276 36.73 -5.32 22.65
CA LEU A 276 37.71 -4.45 23.30
C LEU A 276 37.06 -3.55 24.36
N ALA A 277 35.88 -3.01 24.07
CA ALA A 277 35.13 -2.17 25.02
C ALA A 277 34.69 -2.98 26.25
N ASP A 278 34.21 -4.21 26.05
CA ASP A 278 33.80 -5.09 27.13
C ASP A 278 34.97 -5.59 27.98
N ALA A 279 36.12 -5.85 27.36
CA ALA A 279 37.38 -6.15 28.07
C ALA A 279 37.90 -4.96 28.89
N ALA A 280 37.71 -3.73 28.41
CA ALA A 280 38.08 -2.50 29.13
C ALA A 280 37.16 -2.26 30.33
N LEU A 281 35.85 -2.47 30.18
CA LEU A 281 34.88 -2.38 31.28
C LEU A 281 35.06 -3.47 32.34
N SER A 282 35.45 -4.68 31.94
CA SER A 282 35.77 -5.76 32.86
C SER A 282 37.12 -5.57 33.57
N ALA A 283 38.05 -4.85 32.97
CA ALA A 283 39.33 -4.52 33.62
C ALA A 283 39.20 -3.40 34.70
N GLU A 284 38.24 -2.47 34.51
CA GLU A 284 37.94 -1.43 35.53
C GLU A 284 37.13 -1.97 36.71
N SER A 285 36.46 -3.14 36.58
CA SER A 285 35.68 -3.76 37.64
C SER A 285 36.46 -4.66 38.61
N ARG A 286 37.80 -4.72 38.54
CA ARG A 286 38.61 -5.39 39.57
C ARG A 286 38.62 -4.57 40.86
N PRO A 287 38.14 -5.11 42.01
CA PRO A 287 38.05 -4.35 43.24
C PRO A 287 39.45 -4.10 43.80
N ARG A 288 39.88 -2.82 43.77
CA ARG A 288 40.86 -2.34 44.71
C ARG A 288 40.18 -2.26 46.07
N GLY A 289 40.67 -3.06 47.01
CA GLY A 289 40.12 -3.12 48.35
C GLY A 289 40.15 -1.78 49.07
N GLY A 290 39.07 -1.46 49.74
CA GLY A 290 38.99 -0.46 50.79
C GLY A 290 37.91 0.59 50.54
N ASP A 291 36.94 0.57 51.40
CA ASP A 291 35.96 1.57 51.79
C ASP A 291 34.57 1.58 51.16
N THR A 292 33.65 1.28 52.05
CA THR A 292 32.21 1.36 51.96
C THR A 292 31.73 2.75 51.55
N ALA A 293 31.19 2.87 50.34
CA ALA A 293 30.32 3.98 49.97
C ALA A 293 29.06 3.41 49.29
N VAL A 294 27.93 3.77 49.85
CA VAL A 294 26.58 3.45 49.45
C VAL A 294 26.32 3.72 48.00
N LEU A 295 26.05 2.70 47.19
CA LEU A 295 25.61 2.87 45.79
C LEU A 295 24.13 3.24 45.79
N GLU A 296 23.86 4.53 45.65
CA GLU A 296 22.54 5.02 45.20
C GLU A 296 22.23 4.47 43.80
N LYS A 297 21.08 3.81 43.66
CA LYS A 297 20.51 3.36 42.42
C LYS A 297 20.31 4.57 41.48
N ARG A 298 21.12 4.69 40.42
CA ARG A 298 20.86 5.58 39.34
C ARG A 298 19.60 5.13 38.58
N ALA A 299 18.55 5.93 38.69
CA ALA A 299 17.36 5.84 37.85
C ALA A 299 17.69 6.05 36.37
N PRO A 300 16.90 5.47 35.42
CA PRO A 300 17.15 5.60 34.00
C PRO A 300 17.08 7.07 33.57
N SER A 301 17.99 7.49 32.71
CA SER A 301 18.13 8.86 32.20
C SER A 301 16.82 9.31 31.54
N GLN A 302 16.12 10.20 32.22
CA GLN A 302 14.99 10.93 31.64
C GLN A 302 15.51 11.85 30.53
N THR A 303 14.98 11.65 29.34
CA THR A 303 15.09 12.60 28.24
C THR A 303 14.73 13.99 28.77
N ARG A 304 15.69 14.91 28.70
CA ARG A 304 15.52 16.31 29.08
C ARG A 304 14.37 16.94 28.27
N LYS A 305 13.18 17.01 28.85
CA LYS A 305 12.18 17.97 28.45
C LYS A 305 12.67 19.34 28.92
N SER A 306 13.15 20.14 27.98
CA SER A 306 13.41 21.55 28.25
C SER A 306 12.09 22.28 28.44
N SER A 307 11.68 22.44 29.70
CA SER A 307 10.60 23.36 30.07
C SER A 307 11.22 24.78 30.20
N ALA A 308 11.70 25.35 29.11
CA ALA A 308 11.85 26.78 29.02
C ALA A 308 10.43 27.33 28.80
N LYS A 309 9.88 28.10 29.75
CA LYS A 309 8.65 28.86 29.58
C LYS A 309 8.87 29.78 28.37
N SER A 310 8.24 29.46 27.24
CA SER A 310 8.23 30.33 26.08
C SER A 310 7.40 31.56 26.41
N ASP A 311 7.99 32.76 26.27
CA ASP A 311 7.25 34.01 26.47
C ASP A 311 6.34 34.25 25.23
N PRO A 312 5.03 34.35 25.39
CA PRO A 312 4.11 34.59 24.27
C PRO A 312 4.39 35.86 23.46
N LYS A 313 5.15 36.80 24.01
CA LYS A 313 5.47 38.10 23.39
C LYS A 313 6.84 38.11 22.67
N ASP A 314 7.70 37.14 22.91
CA ASP A 314 9.04 37.13 22.34
C ASP A 314 9.25 35.89 21.42
N PRO A 315 9.17 36.07 20.07
CA PRO A 315 9.34 34.99 19.11
C PRO A 315 10.71 34.26 19.19
N ALA A 316 11.76 34.91 19.70
CA ALA A 316 13.10 34.32 19.81
C ALA A 316 13.17 33.19 20.85
N THR A 317 12.22 33.15 21.80
CA THR A 317 12.18 32.14 22.87
C THR A 317 11.40 30.87 22.50
N TRP A 318 10.76 30.83 21.33
CA TRP A 318 9.82 29.75 20.96
C TRP A 318 10.48 28.48 20.42
N GLY A 319 11.74 28.52 20.02
CA GLY A 319 12.44 27.38 19.44
C GLY A 319 11.82 26.88 18.12
N LYS A 320 12.10 25.64 17.71
CA LYS A 320 11.52 25.05 16.49
C LYS A 320 10.06 24.62 16.76
N ILE A 321 9.12 25.31 16.13
CA ILE A 321 7.68 25.03 16.22
C ILE A 321 7.22 24.31 14.95
N SER A 322 6.40 23.25 15.10
CA SER A 322 5.76 22.60 13.96
C SER A 322 4.80 23.54 13.26
N ARG A 323 4.80 23.60 11.93
CA ARG A 323 3.94 24.48 11.11
C ARG A 323 2.44 24.30 11.41
N ASN A 324 2.02 23.12 11.86
CA ASN A 324 0.62 22.82 12.18
C ASN A 324 0.27 22.99 13.68
N ALA A 325 1.24 23.25 14.56
CA ALA A 325 1.00 23.49 15.98
C ALA A 325 0.29 24.83 16.21
N ALA A 326 -0.39 24.97 17.36
CA ALA A 326 -0.96 26.26 17.78
C ALA A 326 0.15 27.29 17.99
N CYS A 327 -0.06 28.52 17.53
CA CYS A 327 0.94 29.57 17.67
C CYS A 327 1.11 29.97 19.14
N PRO A 328 2.34 30.01 19.69
CA PRO A 328 2.60 30.38 21.09
C PRO A 328 2.17 31.79 21.48
N CYS A 329 1.92 32.67 20.51
CA CYS A 329 1.44 34.03 20.75
C CYS A 329 0.02 34.11 21.34
N GLY A 330 -0.68 33.00 21.53
CA GLY A 330 -2.02 32.92 22.10
C GLY A 330 -3.17 33.33 21.16
N SER A 331 -2.90 33.50 19.85
CA SER A 331 -3.92 33.90 18.85
C SER A 331 -4.93 32.82 18.49
N GLY A 332 -4.76 31.56 18.96
CA GLY A 332 -5.59 30.39 18.60
C GLY A 332 -5.40 29.88 17.18
N LYS A 333 -4.58 30.54 16.35
CA LYS A 333 -4.31 30.16 14.99
C LYS A 333 -3.10 29.19 14.91
N LYS A 334 -3.08 28.32 13.88
CA LYS A 334 -1.90 27.48 13.61
C LYS A 334 -0.69 28.35 13.23
N TYR A 335 0.52 27.94 13.62
CA TYR A 335 1.77 28.69 13.40
C TYR A 335 1.92 29.18 11.95
N LYS A 336 1.66 28.32 10.96
CA LYS A 336 1.70 28.65 9.52
C LYS A 336 0.74 29.76 9.07
N HIS A 337 -0.33 30.04 9.84
CA HIS A 337 -1.33 31.08 9.55
C HIS A 337 -1.16 32.30 10.45
N CYS A 338 -0.11 32.34 11.28
CA CYS A 338 0.20 33.43 12.18
C CYS A 338 1.64 33.91 11.96
N HIS A 339 2.56 33.60 12.85
CA HIS A 339 3.97 34.06 12.79
C HIS A 339 4.84 33.27 11.79
N GLY A 340 4.49 32.03 11.48
CA GLY A 340 5.15 31.20 10.46
C GLY A 340 4.66 31.41 9.02
N ARG A 341 4.06 32.57 8.72
CA ARG A 341 3.54 32.88 7.37
C ARG A 341 4.64 33.30 6.38
N HIS A 342 5.78 33.72 6.87
CA HIS A 342 6.89 34.27 6.09
C HIS A 342 8.18 33.43 6.18
N ASP A 343 8.15 32.22 6.83
CA ASP A 343 9.21 31.23 6.86
C ASP A 343 9.04 30.14 5.80
#